data_d3085d55d2824aee94cd07a14650ad05
#
_entry.id   d3085d55d2824aee94cd07a14650ad05
#
_cell.length_a   1.000
_cell.length_b   1.000
_cell.length_c   1.000
_cell.angle_alpha   90.00
_cell.angle_beta   90.00
_cell.angle_gamma   90.00
#
_symmetry.space_group_name_H-M   'P 1'
#
loop_
_entity.id
_entity.type
_entity.pdbx_description
1 polymer ?
#
loop_
_entity_poly.entity_id
_entity_poly.type
_entity_poly.pdbx_seq_one_letter_code
_entity_poly.pdbx_strand_id
1 'polypeptide(L)'
;MERKSLYLLLASALLLPLQASSQNAADRFCDDFRNWVRTIGSDEFGGRKPMTPYETKTIEYLASEFRSLGLEPAFDGSYFQSVKEISSIVTVPGNEIPVKHPGGVDRLTLPDDIMIWTSQASDKVTFDNAEYVFCGFGIDAPQYGWNDFEGVDVKGKIVIAMVNDPGFYDKSLFRGRNMTYYGRWTYKLEQARKLGAAGCLILHNEAAAGYGWHVCVNGHNESNLALFNEETGNRNELGMKGWLNENGCRRLFRMAGLDYDRTLQEAKKPGFKAIPLKVTSNFTMKVEYQIGETCNVGAILPGTDLKDECIVYSAHWDHFGVGLPDGTGDNIYNGASDNGSGLAAILMIAKKMQSLPAPRRSVLFLAATSEESGLFGSEYYCLHPSFPMEKTVTCINFDCIAPAALTHDIIILGGGESGLDRYITSAAAAQGRYVVFDDDNSDGWFFRSDHWNFVRRGVPAVVIKAGKDLVNPDRPNKYPQNSWYHKPNDEYLDDWDIEGAIANVNLMYAVGLHLTNSPSSERP
;
A
#
# COMPACT_ATOMS: atom_id res chain seq x y z
N MET A 1 36.90 58.63 1.06
CA MET A 1 36.97 57.15 1.00
C MET A 1 36.20 56.45 2.14
N GLU A 2 35.24 57.12 2.79
CA GLU A 2 34.58 56.55 4.01
C GLU A 2 33.06 56.26 3.88
N ARG A 3 32.46 56.53 2.71
CA ARG A 3 31.03 56.26 2.55
C ARG A 3 30.63 54.89 1.92
N LYS A 4 31.60 54.14 1.37
CA LYS A 4 31.34 52.82 0.77
C LYS A 4 31.37 51.65 1.75
N SER A 5 32.05 51.77 2.90
CA SER A 5 32.12 50.71 3.90
C SER A 5 30.88 50.59 4.80
N LEU A 6 30.09 51.65 4.91
CA LEU A 6 28.90 51.66 5.77
C LEU A 6 27.68 50.92 5.14
N TYR A 7 27.60 50.90 3.79
CA TYR A 7 26.54 50.17 3.10
C TYR A 7 26.76 48.66 3.04
N LEU A 8 27.99 48.16 3.10
CA LEU A 8 28.28 46.72 3.17
C LEU A 8 27.98 46.12 4.55
N LEU A 9 28.15 46.88 5.63
CA LEU A 9 27.82 46.44 6.99
C LEU A 9 26.34 46.44 7.29
N LEU A 10 25.53 47.33 6.66
CA LEU A 10 24.09 47.34 6.79
C LEU A 10 23.41 46.20 5.99
N ALA A 11 23.97 45.80 4.86
CA ALA A 11 23.45 44.68 4.06
C ALA A 11 23.71 43.32 4.72
N SER A 12 24.85 43.15 5.40
CA SER A 12 25.15 41.92 6.14
C SER A 12 24.36 41.79 7.44
N ALA A 13 23.99 42.91 8.09
CA ALA A 13 23.19 42.89 9.32
C ALA A 13 21.71 42.59 9.08
N LEU A 14 21.18 42.88 7.86
CA LEU A 14 19.80 42.56 7.47
C LEU A 14 19.63 41.10 6.95
N LEU A 15 20.70 40.44 6.48
CA LEU A 15 20.65 39.08 6.00
C LEU A 15 20.74 38.03 7.14
N LEU A 16 21.42 38.37 8.25
CA LEU A 16 21.55 37.47 9.39
C LEU A 16 20.22 37.11 10.10
N PRO A 17 19.28 38.02 10.35
CA PRO A 17 18.01 37.66 10.97
C PRO A 17 17.07 36.89 10.01
N LEU A 18 17.19 37.08 8.69
CA LEU A 18 16.42 36.32 7.69
C LEU A 18 16.92 34.87 7.58
N GLN A 19 18.22 34.64 7.62
CA GLN A 19 18.80 33.29 7.65
C GLN A 19 18.49 32.57 8.96
N ALA A 20 18.62 33.23 10.12
CA ALA A 20 18.29 32.67 11.42
C ALA A 20 16.80 32.35 11.55
N SER A 21 15.90 33.15 10.96
CA SER A 21 14.46 32.88 10.96
C SER A 21 14.08 31.71 10.04
N SER A 22 14.78 31.54 8.90
CA SER A 22 14.56 30.41 7.99
C SER A 22 15.10 29.10 8.57
N GLN A 23 16.25 29.11 9.23
CA GLN A 23 16.81 27.95 9.92
C GLN A 23 15.90 27.52 11.07
N ASN A 24 15.46 28.43 11.93
CA ASN A 24 14.52 28.15 13.01
C ASN A 24 13.17 27.59 12.52
N ALA A 25 12.71 28.01 11.33
CA ALA A 25 11.50 27.47 10.73
C ALA A 25 11.70 26.03 10.20
N ALA A 26 12.85 25.77 9.55
CA ALA A 26 13.19 24.43 9.08
C ALA A 26 13.35 23.44 10.26
N ASP A 27 14.03 23.85 11.31
CA ASP A 27 14.21 23.02 12.51
C ASP A 27 12.86 22.66 13.17
N ARG A 28 11.93 23.64 13.25
CA ARG A 28 10.58 23.38 13.79
C ARG A 28 9.78 22.37 12.97
N PHE A 29 9.86 22.39 11.65
CA PHE A 29 9.17 21.40 10.81
C PHE A 29 9.73 19.99 10.99
N CYS A 30 11.04 19.86 11.23
CA CYS A 30 11.66 18.58 11.56
C CYS A 30 11.19 18.08 12.93
N ASP A 31 11.11 18.97 13.93
CA ASP A 31 10.61 18.62 15.26
C ASP A 31 9.12 18.23 15.24
N ASP A 32 8.28 18.96 14.50
CA ASP A 32 6.87 18.63 14.31
C ASP A 32 6.73 17.24 13.67
N PHE A 33 7.48 16.94 12.61
CA PHE A 33 7.47 15.64 11.94
C PHE A 33 7.84 14.51 12.90
N ARG A 34 8.95 14.67 13.65
CA ARG A 34 9.37 13.68 14.67
C ARG A 34 8.31 13.47 15.74
N ASN A 35 7.66 14.54 16.20
CA ASN A 35 6.64 14.47 17.23
C ASN A 35 5.39 13.74 16.73
N TRP A 36 4.94 13.99 15.49
CA TRP A 36 3.82 13.26 14.91
C TRP A 36 4.13 11.76 14.74
N VAL A 37 5.30 11.42 14.19
CA VAL A 37 5.70 10.00 14.05
C VAL A 37 5.78 9.32 15.41
N ARG A 38 6.45 9.94 16.40
CA ARG A 38 6.57 9.40 17.78
C ARG A 38 5.20 9.19 18.42
N THR A 39 4.27 10.14 18.24
CA THR A 39 2.93 10.04 18.83
C THR A 39 2.14 8.93 18.16
N ILE A 40 2.01 8.97 16.83
CA ILE A 40 1.19 8.03 16.06
C ILE A 40 1.77 6.61 16.14
N GLY A 41 3.09 6.47 16.17
CA GLY A 41 3.81 5.19 16.29
C GLY A 41 4.02 4.71 17.72
N SER A 42 3.33 5.27 18.72
CA SER A 42 3.46 4.83 20.11
C SER A 42 2.50 3.68 20.46
N ASP A 43 2.83 2.90 21.48
CA ASP A 43 2.00 1.81 22.01
C ASP A 43 0.59 2.27 22.40
N GLU A 44 0.44 3.55 22.75
CA GLU A 44 -0.86 4.11 23.08
C GLU A 44 -1.88 4.04 21.95
N PHE A 45 -1.40 3.96 20.69
CA PHE A 45 -2.23 3.80 19.50
C PHE A 45 -2.41 2.32 19.12
N GLY A 46 -1.77 1.38 19.84
CA GLY A 46 -1.96 -0.07 19.72
C GLY A 46 -1.90 -0.61 18.31
N GLY A 47 -1.00 -0.05 17.47
CA GLY A 47 -0.82 -0.45 16.08
C GLY A 47 -2.01 -0.17 15.16
N ARG A 48 -2.95 0.69 15.56
CA ARG A 48 -3.97 1.36 14.71
C ARG A 48 -4.82 0.46 13.82
N LYS A 49 -5.10 -0.77 14.24
CA LYS A 49 -5.93 -1.67 13.42
C LYS A 49 -7.38 -1.16 13.36
N PRO A 50 -7.99 -1.08 12.15
CA PRO A 50 -9.38 -0.73 11.98
C PRO A 50 -10.33 -1.67 12.72
N MET A 51 -11.50 -1.18 13.11
CA MET A 51 -12.52 -1.90 13.88
C MET A 51 -12.04 -2.42 15.25
N THR A 52 -11.00 -1.77 15.82
CA THR A 52 -10.53 -2.02 17.20
C THR A 52 -10.70 -0.77 18.06
N PRO A 53 -10.59 -0.88 19.41
CA PRO A 53 -10.66 0.30 20.28
C PRO A 53 -9.62 1.38 19.98
N TYR A 54 -8.50 1.03 19.33
CA TYR A 54 -7.43 1.95 18.98
C TYR A 54 -7.77 2.82 17.76
N GLU A 55 -8.71 2.40 16.92
CA GLU A 55 -9.19 3.18 15.78
C GLU A 55 -9.72 4.55 16.24
N THR A 56 -10.67 4.57 17.19
CA THR A 56 -11.30 5.81 17.66
C THR A 56 -10.25 6.83 18.10
N LYS A 57 -9.25 6.39 18.86
CA LYS A 57 -8.15 7.27 19.30
C LYS A 57 -7.38 7.84 18.09
N THR A 58 -7.11 6.99 17.10
CA THR A 58 -6.33 7.38 15.91
C THR A 58 -7.06 8.39 15.05
N ILE A 59 -8.32 8.09 14.68
CA ILE A 59 -9.10 8.97 13.79
C ILE A 59 -9.44 10.31 14.46
N GLU A 60 -9.73 10.31 15.76
CA GLU A 60 -9.98 11.54 16.52
C GLU A 60 -8.72 12.38 16.67
N TYR A 61 -7.57 11.74 16.89
CA TYR A 61 -6.27 12.43 16.91
C TYR A 61 -6.01 13.13 15.59
N LEU A 62 -6.12 12.42 14.45
CA LEU A 62 -5.90 12.99 13.12
C LEU A 62 -6.89 14.14 12.81
N ALA A 63 -8.17 13.95 13.12
CA ALA A 63 -9.16 15.01 12.96
C ALA A 63 -8.86 16.23 13.84
N SER A 64 -8.32 16.03 15.05
CA SER A 64 -7.92 17.12 15.93
C SER A 64 -6.71 17.88 15.40
N GLU A 65 -5.72 17.17 14.82
CA GLU A 65 -4.57 17.78 14.17
C GLU A 65 -5.01 18.62 12.96
N PHE A 66 -5.83 18.08 12.05
CA PHE A 66 -6.36 18.84 10.92
C PHE A 66 -7.15 20.07 11.36
N ARG A 67 -7.99 19.93 12.41
CA ARG A 67 -8.74 21.07 12.97
C ARG A 67 -7.81 22.12 13.58
N SER A 68 -6.77 21.69 14.30
CA SER A 68 -5.78 22.60 14.92
C SER A 68 -5.01 23.40 13.88
N LEU A 69 -4.81 22.83 12.70
CA LEU A 69 -4.21 23.48 11.54
C LEU A 69 -5.20 24.39 10.80
N GLY A 70 -6.47 24.50 11.22
CA GLY A 70 -7.47 25.37 10.61
C GLY A 70 -8.01 24.88 9.27
N LEU A 71 -7.92 23.57 8.99
CA LEU A 71 -8.49 22.95 7.80
C LEU A 71 -9.98 22.65 7.97
N GLU A 72 -10.72 22.67 6.87
CA GLU A 72 -12.15 22.35 6.87
C GLU A 72 -12.38 20.83 6.75
N PRO A 73 -13.51 20.30 7.29
CA PRO A 73 -13.87 18.90 7.14
C PRO A 73 -14.15 18.55 5.68
N ALA A 74 -13.71 17.36 5.23
CA ALA A 74 -13.77 16.96 3.82
C ALA A 74 -15.10 16.29 3.41
N PHE A 75 -15.94 15.86 4.34
CA PHE A 75 -17.09 14.98 4.06
C PHE A 75 -18.37 15.57 4.66
N ASP A 76 -19.09 16.40 3.90
CA ASP A 76 -20.39 17.00 4.30
C ASP A 76 -20.41 17.59 5.72
N GLY A 77 -19.34 18.32 6.09
CA GLY A 77 -19.16 18.91 7.41
C GLY A 77 -18.54 17.98 8.46
N SER A 78 -18.16 16.77 8.10
CA SER A 78 -17.43 15.81 8.91
C SER A 78 -15.99 15.63 8.41
N TYR A 79 -15.06 15.37 9.35
CA TYR A 79 -13.71 14.90 8.99
C TYR A 79 -13.71 13.40 8.66
N PHE A 80 -14.79 12.68 8.90
CA PHE A 80 -14.88 11.23 8.80
C PHE A 80 -15.77 10.82 7.64
N GLN A 81 -15.24 9.96 6.76
CA GLN A 81 -16.00 9.23 5.74
C GLN A 81 -16.15 7.79 6.21
N SER A 82 -17.36 7.39 6.58
CA SER A 82 -17.64 6.02 7.02
C SER A 82 -17.43 5.03 5.89
N VAL A 83 -16.69 3.97 6.17
CA VAL A 83 -16.39 2.85 5.28
C VAL A 83 -16.91 1.58 5.92
N LYS A 84 -17.89 0.94 5.29
CA LYS A 84 -18.46 -0.29 5.82
C LYS A 84 -17.62 -1.49 5.44
N GLU A 85 -17.19 -2.24 6.45
CA GLU A 85 -16.31 -3.40 6.29
C GLU A 85 -16.82 -4.62 7.03
N ILE A 86 -16.34 -5.77 6.60
CA ILE A 86 -16.45 -7.04 7.30
C ILE A 86 -15.06 -7.43 7.85
N SER A 87 -15.00 -7.73 9.12
CA SER A 87 -13.87 -8.35 9.79
C SER A 87 -14.16 -9.84 9.96
N SER A 88 -13.25 -10.72 9.56
CA SER A 88 -13.47 -12.17 9.64
C SER A 88 -12.24 -12.93 10.09
N ILE A 89 -12.46 -13.97 10.90
CA ILE A 89 -11.44 -14.93 11.32
C ILE A 89 -11.92 -16.31 10.89
N VAL A 90 -11.05 -17.09 10.26
CA VAL A 90 -11.35 -18.48 9.89
C VAL A 90 -10.64 -19.48 10.80
N THR A 91 -11.35 -20.54 11.11
CA THR A 91 -10.79 -21.68 11.85
C THR A 91 -11.06 -22.97 11.07
N VAL A 92 -10.04 -23.78 10.92
CA VAL A 92 -10.13 -25.10 10.30
C VAL A 92 -9.84 -26.16 11.36
N PRO A 93 -10.61 -27.26 11.44
CA PRO A 93 -10.37 -28.32 12.42
C PRO A 93 -8.94 -28.85 12.39
N GLY A 94 -8.25 -28.82 13.53
CA GLY A 94 -6.87 -29.26 13.66
C GLY A 94 -5.83 -28.42 12.92
N ASN A 95 -6.20 -27.24 12.43
CA ASN A 95 -5.37 -26.40 11.57
C ASN A 95 -4.86 -27.12 10.31
N GLU A 96 -5.66 -28.04 9.78
CA GLU A 96 -5.29 -28.91 8.65
C GLU A 96 -6.38 -28.94 7.59
N ILE A 97 -5.99 -28.80 6.32
CA ILE A 97 -6.86 -28.99 5.16
C ILE A 97 -6.59 -30.36 4.56
N PRO A 98 -7.56 -31.30 4.61
CA PRO A 98 -7.39 -32.61 4.02
C PRO A 98 -7.43 -32.51 2.49
N VAL A 99 -6.49 -33.18 1.82
CA VAL A 99 -6.40 -33.29 0.36
C VAL A 99 -6.44 -34.76 -0.02
N LYS A 100 -7.53 -35.18 -0.68
CA LYS A 100 -7.71 -36.50 -1.23
C LYS A 100 -7.03 -36.62 -2.59
N HIS A 101 -6.23 -37.67 -2.76
CA HIS A 101 -5.50 -37.98 -3.99
C HIS A 101 -5.50 -39.50 -4.26
N PRO A 102 -5.02 -39.98 -5.41
CA PRO A 102 -5.06 -41.43 -5.74
C PRO A 102 -4.34 -42.32 -4.72
N GLY A 103 -3.36 -41.82 -4.00
CA GLY A 103 -2.59 -42.56 -2.97
C GLY A 103 -3.21 -42.50 -1.57
N GLY A 104 -4.29 -41.77 -1.34
CA GLY A 104 -4.90 -41.59 -0.02
C GLY A 104 -5.36 -40.19 0.30
N VAL A 105 -5.20 -39.79 1.56
CA VAL A 105 -5.49 -38.45 2.06
C VAL A 105 -4.26 -37.91 2.80
N ASP A 106 -3.72 -36.83 2.29
CA ASP A 106 -2.70 -36.01 2.96
C ASP A 106 -3.29 -34.71 3.47
N ARG A 107 -2.50 -33.83 4.10
CA ARG A 107 -2.97 -32.59 4.71
C ARG A 107 -2.02 -31.44 4.41
N LEU A 108 -2.58 -30.23 4.26
CA LEU A 108 -1.85 -28.97 4.29
C LEU A 108 -2.09 -28.32 5.66
N THR A 109 -1.04 -27.86 6.31
CA THR A 109 -1.06 -27.38 7.69
C THR A 109 -0.96 -25.85 7.75
N LEU A 110 -1.81 -25.21 8.56
CA LEU A 110 -1.76 -23.78 8.86
C LEU A 110 -0.85 -23.55 10.10
N PRO A 111 0.03 -22.57 10.10
CA PRO A 111 0.43 -21.70 8.99
C PRO A 111 1.61 -22.25 8.18
N ASP A 112 2.07 -23.46 8.43
CA ASP A 112 3.35 -24.01 7.95
C ASP A 112 3.37 -24.26 6.43
N ASP A 113 2.22 -24.60 5.84
CA ASP A 113 2.08 -24.85 4.40
C ASP A 113 1.20 -23.80 3.72
N ILE A 114 0.20 -23.28 4.43
CA ILE A 114 -0.89 -22.48 3.86
C ILE A 114 -1.42 -21.46 4.87
N MET A 115 -1.77 -20.26 4.37
CA MET A 115 -2.59 -19.27 5.07
C MET A 115 -3.85 -19.03 4.28
N ILE A 116 -5.01 -18.99 4.95
CA ILE A 116 -6.31 -18.81 4.29
C ILE A 116 -7.20 -17.85 5.05
N TRP A 117 -8.07 -17.14 4.31
CA TRP A 117 -9.11 -16.30 4.84
C TRP A 117 -10.32 -16.27 3.91
N THR A 118 -11.41 -15.63 4.34
CA THR A 118 -12.58 -15.33 3.54
C THR A 118 -13.10 -13.95 3.85
N SER A 119 -13.87 -13.35 2.96
CA SER A 119 -14.63 -12.12 3.20
C SER A 119 -16.15 -12.34 3.06
N GLN A 120 -16.61 -13.60 3.02
CA GLN A 120 -18.03 -13.90 3.01
C GLN A 120 -18.66 -13.69 4.40
N ALA A 121 -19.80 -13.01 4.48
CA ALA A 121 -20.58 -12.91 5.70
C ALA A 121 -21.39 -14.21 5.92
N SER A 122 -20.72 -15.22 6.42
CA SER A 122 -21.29 -16.56 6.65
C SER A 122 -20.56 -17.22 7.82
N ASP A 123 -21.28 -17.88 8.73
CA ASP A 123 -20.69 -18.57 9.89
C ASP A 123 -19.80 -19.75 9.51
N LYS A 124 -19.91 -20.21 8.28
CA LYS A 124 -19.10 -21.31 7.75
C LYS A 124 -19.00 -21.26 6.24
N VAL A 125 -17.91 -21.76 5.71
CA VAL A 125 -17.70 -22.04 4.28
C VAL A 125 -17.33 -23.49 4.13
N THR A 126 -18.05 -24.22 3.27
CA THR A 126 -17.86 -25.64 3.03
C THR A 126 -17.36 -25.90 1.63
N PHE A 127 -16.33 -26.69 1.52
CA PHE A 127 -15.81 -27.24 0.27
C PHE A 127 -16.17 -28.73 0.21
N ASP A 128 -16.94 -29.11 -0.80
CA ASP A 128 -17.36 -30.48 -1.04
C ASP A 128 -16.76 -31.00 -2.35
N ASN A 129 -15.80 -31.93 -2.22
CA ASN A 129 -15.02 -32.45 -3.34
C ASN A 129 -14.45 -31.34 -4.26
N ALA A 130 -14.07 -30.21 -3.68
CA ALA A 130 -13.53 -29.09 -4.44
C ALA A 130 -12.22 -29.47 -5.12
N GLU A 131 -12.21 -29.48 -6.46
CA GLU A 131 -11.03 -29.79 -7.26
C GLU A 131 -10.03 -28.63 -7.25
N TYR A 132 -8.74 -28.96 -7.31
CA TYR A 132 -7.68 -27.99 -7.50
C TYR A 132 -7.24 -27.89 -8.96
N VAL A 133 -7.05 -26.65 -9.44
CA VAL A 133 -6.57 -26.37 -10.80
C VAL A 133 -5.39 -25.42 -10.73
N PHE A 134 -4.25 -25.83 -11.26
CA PHE A 134 -3.10 -24.96 -11.41
C PHE A 134 -3.21 -24.17 -12.72
N CYS A 135 -3.37 -22.86 -12.61
CA CYS A 135 -3.58 -21.92 -13.71
C CYS A 135 -2.35 -21.05 -14.00
N GLY A 136 -1.12 -21.62 -13.92
CA GLY A 136 0.08 -20.85 -14.20
C GLY A 136 0.14 -19.57 -13.37
N PHE A 137 0.17 -18.40 -14.03
CA PHE A 137 0.10 -17.10 -13.33
C PHE A 137 -1.34 -16.66 -13.02
N GLY A 138 -2.37 -17.37 -13.50
CA GLY A 138 -3.77 -16.97 -13.32
C GLY A 138 -4.09 -15.63 -14.00
N ILE A 139 -3.56 -15.42 -15.21
CA ILE A 139 -3.68 -14.18 -15.97
C ILE A 139 -4.56 -14.39 -17.21
N ASP A 140 -5.43 -13.41 -17.47
CA ASP A 140 -6.11 -13.19 -18.74
C ASP A 140 -5.80 -11.76 -19.20
N ALA A 141 -4.86 -11.64 -20.14
CA ALA A 141 -4.30 -10.39 -20.64
C ALA A 141 -4.20 -10.40 -22.17
N PRO A 142 -5.32 -10.16 -22.88
CA PRO A 142 -5.37 -10.24 -24.35
C PRO A 142 -4.35 -9.34 -25.04
N GLN A 143 -4.03 -8.16 -24.48
CA GLN A 143 -3.05 -7.24 -25.06
C GLN A 143 -1.61 -7.79 -25.05
N TYR A 144 -1.34 -8.78 -24.21
CA TYR A 144 -0.06 -9.51 -24.18
C TYR A 144 -0.15 -10.90 -24.86
N GLY A 145 -1.33 -11.25 -25.43
CA GLY A 145 -1.57 -12.57 -26.00
C GLY A 145 -1.50 -13.70 -24.97
N TRP A 146 -1.84 -13.40 -23.70
CA TRP A 146 -1.70 -14.34 -22.58
C TRP A 146 -3.07 -14.67 -21.96
N ASN A 147 -3.39 -15.98 -21.86
CA ASN A 147 -4.59 -16.44 -21.16
C ASN A 147 -4.35 -17.82 -20.53
N ASP A 148 -4.14 -17.81 -19.22
CA ASP A 148 -3.93 -19.03 -18.42
C ASP A 148 -5.22 -19.84 -18.17
N PHE A 149 -6.37 -19.27 -18.49
CA PHE A 149 -7.69 -19.90 -18.30
C PHE A 149 -8.25 -20.49 -19.60
N GLU A 150 -7.52 -20.41 -20.71
CA GLU A 150 -8.01 -20.90 -21.99
C GLU A 150 -8.28 -22.41 -21.96
N GLY A 151 -9.53 -22.79 -22.26
CA GLY A 151 -9.93 -24.19 -22.35
C GLY A 151 -10.18 -24.89 -21.02
N VAL A 152 -10.15 -24.17 -19.88
CA VAL A 152 -10.44 -24.74 -18.55
C VAL A 152 -11.64 -24.04 -17.91
N ASP A 153 -12.55 -24.83 -17.34
CA ASP A 153 -13.60 -24.33 -16.45
C ASP A 153 -13.13 -24.42 -14.99
N VAL A 154 -13.04 -23.26 -14.32
CA VAL A 154 -12.64 -23.16 -12.91
C VAL A 154 -13.81 -22.90 -11.98
N LYS A 155 -15.04 -22.85 -12.49
CA LYS A 155 -16.24 -22.61 -11.70
C LYS A 155 -16.37 -23.68 -10.60
N GLY A 156 -16.53 -23.21 -9.36
CA GLY A 156 -16.64 -24.08 -8.18
C GLY A 156 -15.34 -24.81 -7.78
N LYS A 157 -14.21 -24.51 -8.42
CA LYS A 157 -12.91 -25.15 -8.11
C LYS A 157 -12.01 -24.20 -7.32
N ILE A 158 -10.91 -24.74 -6.82
CA ILE A 158 -9.85 -23.99 -6.13
C ILE A 158 -8.75 -23.73 -7.16
N VAL A 159 -8.58 -22.49 -7.53
CA VAL A 159 -7.51 -22.02 -8.42
C VAL A 159 -6.20 -21.91 -7.64
N ILE A 160 -5.10 -22.35 -8.24
CA ILE A 160 -3.74 -22.09 -7.77
C ILE A 160 -3.04 -21.25 -8.82
N ALA A 161 -2.50 -20.08 -8.44
CA ALA A 161 -1.81 -19.19 -9.32
C ALA A 161 -0.45 -18.74 -8.75
N MET A 162 0.55 -18.63 -9.60
CA MET A 162 1.86 -18.08 -9.25
C MET A 162 1.73 -16.57 -8.97
N VAL A 163 2.42 -16.07 -7.96
CA VAL A 163 2.58 -14.64 -7.75
C VAL A 163 3.47 -14.04 -8.87
N ASN A 164 3.33 -12.75 -9.12
CA ASN A 164 3.99 -12.01 -10.19
C ASN A 164 3.44 -12.33 -11.59
N ASP A 165 4.07 -11.85 -12.63
CA ASP A 165 3.73 -12.09 -14.02
C ASP A 165 4.92 -12.69 -14.81
N PRO A 166 4.70 -13.16 -16.04
CA PRO A 166 5.75 -13.79 -16.84
C PRO A 166 7.01 -12.94 -17.05
N GLY A 167 6.87 -11.60 -17.07
CA GLY A 167 7.99 -10.67 -17.26
C GLY A 167 9.06 -10.76 -16.16
N PHE A 168 8.69 -11.17 -14.96
CA PHE A 168 9.64 -11.42 -13.87
C PHE A 168 10.68 -12.49 -14.24
N TYR A 169 10.28 -13.51 -14.96
CA TYR A 169 11.12 -14.65 -15.35
C TYR A 169 11.72 -14.50 -16.75
N ASP A 170 11.03 -13.82 -17.67
CA ASP A 170 11.50 -13.54 -19.03
C ASP A 170 11.23 -12.08 -19.39
N LYS A 171 12.31 -11.30 -19.45
CA LYS A 171 12.26 -9.86 -19.73
C LYS A 171 11.66 -9.48 -21.09
N SER A 172 11.50 -10.44 -22.00
CA SER A 172 10.86 -10.22 -23.30
C SER A 172 9.33 -10.26 -23.24
N LEU A 173 8.77 -10.71 -22.11
CA LEU A 173 7.32 -10.84 -21.87
C LEU A 173 6.80 -9.67 -21.05
N PHE A 174 5.52 -9.35 -21.23
CA PHE A 174 4.83 -8.27 -20.52
C PHE A 174 5.62 -6.95 -20.55
N ARG A 175 6.02 -6.44 -19.38
CA ARG A 175 6.85 -5.23 -19.23
C ARG A 175 8.25 -5.56 -18.69
N GLY A 176 8.72 -6.77 -18.94
CA GLY A 176 9.97 -7.25 -18.39
C GLY A 176 9.91 -7.31 -16.87
N ARG A 177 10.96 -6.85 -16.19
CA ARG A 177 11.00 -6.87 -14.73
C ARG A 177 10.07 -5.87 -14.05
N ASN A 178 9.46 -4.95 -14.79
CA ASN A 178 8.45 -4.06 -14.23
C ASN A 178 7.11 -4.80 -14.15
N MET A 179 6.76 -5.29 -12.95
CA MET A 179 5.50 -5.99 -12.72
C MET A 179 4.34 -5.19 -13.29
N THR A 180 3.45 -5.85 -14.00
CA THR A 180 2.15 -5.29 -14.37
C THR A 180 1.12 -5.54 -13.26
N TYR A 181 -0.06 -4.89 -13.32
CA TYR A 181 -1.15 -5.21 -12.38
C TYR A 181 -1.54 -6.69 -12.41
N TYR A 182 -1.36 -7.34 -13.54
CA TYR A 182 -1.57 -8.79 -13.67
C TYR A 182 -0.68 -9.63 -12.74
N GLY A 183 0.49 -9.12 -12.35
CA GLY A 183 1.39 -9.76 -11.39
C GLY A 183 0.92 -9.73 -9.94
N ARG A 184 0.04 -8.80 -9.58
CA ARG A 184 -0.46 -8.64 -8.22
C ARG A 184 -1.31 -9.83 -7.78
N TRP A 185 -1.11 -10.26 -6.53
CA TRP A 185 -1.91 -11.33 -5.94
C TRP A 185 -3.40 -10.97 -5.87
N THR A 186 -3.73 -9.70 -5.64
CA THR A 186 -5.10 -9.18 -5.66
C THR A 186 -5.77 -9.42 -7.01
N TYR A 187 -5.07 -9.17 -8.13
CA TYR A 187 -5.59 -9.47 -9.46
C TYR A 187 -5.96 -10.94 -9.63
N LYS A 188 -5.13 -11.88 -9.10
CA LYS A 188 -5.41 -13.32 -9.20
C LYS A 188 -6.71 -13.68 -8.48
N LEU A 189 -6.93 -13.10 -7.30
CA LEU A 189 -8.18 -13.27 -6.54
C LEU A 189 -9.38 -12.67 -7.30
N GLU A 190 -9.24 -11.45 -7.82
CA GLU A 190 -10.28 -10.80 -8.62
C GLU A 190 -10.67 -11.65 -9.86
N GLN A 191 -9.67 -12.15 -10.57
CA GLN A 191 -9.89 -12.95 -11.78
C GLN A 191 -10.53 -14.31 -11.46
N ALA A 192 -10.04 -15.02 -10.42
CA ALA A 192 -10.65 -16.28 -9.99
C ALA A 192 -12.11 -16.08 -9.55
N ARG A 193 -12.40 -15.00 -8.79
CA ARG A 193 -13.78 -14.63 -8.41
C ARG A 193 -14.65 -14.37 -9.64
N LYS A 194 -14.18 -13.57 -10.58
CA LYS A 194 -14.87 -13.25 -11.84
C LYS A 194 -15.24 -14.50 -12.63
N LEU A 195 -14.40 -15.54 -12.60
CA LEU A 195 -14.62 -16.81 -13.26
C LEU A 195 -15.45 -17.80 -12.41
N GLY A 196 -15.90 -17.41 -11.22
CA GLY A 196 -16.76 -18.22 -10.36
C GLY A 196 -16.04 -19.34 -9.63
N ALA A 197 -14.73 -19.25 -9.41
CA ALA A 197 -14.00 -20.20 -8.61
C ALA A 197 -14.52 -20.22 -7.16
N ALA A 198 -14.45 -21.36 -6.49
CA ALA A 198 -14.81 -21.50 -5.07
C ALA A 198 -13.74 -20.93 -4.16
N GLY A 199 -12.48 -20.99 -4.58
CA GLY A 199 -11.34 -20.44 -3.86
C GLY A 199 -10.16 -20.14 -4.77
N CYS A 200 -9.21 -19.35 -4.26
CA CYS A 200 -7.96 -19.07 -4.96
C CYS A 200 -6.80 -19.03 -3.97
N LEU A 201 -5.75 -19.76 -4.29
CA LEU A 201 -4.50 -19.86 -3.53
C LEU A 201 -3.35 -19.32 -4.37
N ILE A 202 -2.62 -18.37 -3.82
CA ILE A 202 -1.45 -17.78 -4.48
C ILE A 202 -0.21 -18.53 -4.04
N LEU A 203 0.56 -19.04 -5.00
CA LEU A 203 1.84 -19.67 -4.75
C LEU A 203 2.85 -18.59 -4.37
N HIS A 204 3.28 -18.61 -3.10
CA HIS A 204 4.29 -17.70 -2.60
C HIS A 204 5.68 -18.13 -3.05
N ASN A 205 6.41 -17.16 -3.60
CA ASN A 205 7.83 -17.23 -3.86
C ASN A 205 8.44 -15.90 -3.40
N GLU A 206 9.38 -15.94 -2.48
CA GLU A 206 9.93 -14.74 -1.83
C GLU A 206 10.51 -13.74 -2.83
N ALA A 207 11.28 -14.22 -3.81
CA ALA A 207 11.88 -13.35 -4.83
C ALA A 207 10.82 -12.68 -5.72
N ALA A 208 9.76 -13.41 -6.09
CA ALA A 208 8.71 -12.91 -6.96
C ALA A 208 7.66 -12.08 -6.21
N ALA A 209 7.45 -12.34 -4.91
CA ALA A 209 6.57 -11.56 -4.05
C ALA A 209 7.24 -10.28 -3.53
N GLY A 210 8.57 -10.29 -3.37
CA GLY A 210 9.34 -9.20 -2.78
C GLY A 210 9.32 -9.19 -1.23
N TYR A 211 8.80 -10.25 -0.59
CA TYR A 211 8.73 -10.41 0.87
C TYR A 211 8.70 -11.87 1.28
N GLY A 212 9.13 -12.13 2.51
CA GLY A 212 9.17 -13.48 3.08
C GLY A 212 7.79 -14.00 3.53
N TRP A 213 7.70 -15.31 3.80
CA TRP A 213 6.47 -15.97 4.22
C TRP A 213 5.83 -15.36 5.48
N HIS A 214 6.64 -14.81 6.40
CA HIS A 214 6.15 -14.15 7.61
C HIS A 214 5.13 -13.02 7.31
N VAL A 215 5.28 -12.30 6.20
CA VAL A 215 4.33 -11.25 5.81
C VAL A 215 2.95 -11.83 5.53
N CYS A 216 2.89 -12.99 4.84
CA CYS A 216 1.63 -13.69 4.60
C CYS A 216 0.99 -14.19 5.92
N VAL A 217 1.82 -14.64 6.86
CA VAL A 217 1.34 -15.12 8.17
C VAL A 217 0.85 -13.94 9.02
N ASN A 218 1.67 -12.91 9.20
CA ASN A 218 1.34 -11.76 10.04
C ASN A 218 0.13 -10.99 9.54
N GLY A 219 -0.04 -10.86 8.22
CA GLY A 219 -1.19 -10.19 7.62
C GLY A 219 -2.51 -10.95 7.72
N HIS A 220 -2.49 -12.27 8.05
CA HIS A 220 -3.70 -13.09 7.97
C HIS A 220 -3.95 -14.02 9.17
N ASN A 221 -3.11 -13.97 10.21
CA ASN A 221 -3.28 -14.79 11.42
C ASN A 221 -4.33 -14.25 12.40
N GLU A 222 -4.75 -13.02 12.20
CA GLU A 222 -5.76 -12.32 12.96
C GLU A 222 -7.01 -12.10 12.10
N SER A 223 -7.86 -11.15 12.49
CA SER A 223 -9.02 -10.78 11.68
C SER A 223 -8.61 -10.14 10.35
N ASN A 224 -9.25 -10.59 9.29
CA ASN A 224 -9.07 -10.07 7.94
C ASN A 224 -10.21 -9.13 7.60
N LEU A 225 -9.88 -7.93 7.10
CA LEU A 225 -10.86 -6.93 6.70
C LEU A 225 -11.17 -7.02 5.20
N ALA A 226 -12.36 -6.59 4.82
CA ALA A 226 -12.76 -6.40 3.44
C ALA A 226 -13.94 -5.41 3.36
N LEU A 227 -14.08 -4.70 2.25
CA LEU A 227 -15.26 -3.90 1.99
C LEU A 227 -16.51 -4.78 2.06
N PHE A 228 -17.55 -4.28 2.73
CA PHE A 228 -18.81 -4.98 2.84
C PHE A 228 -19.82 -4.46 1.84
N ASN A 229 -20.29 -5.34 0.97
CA ASN A 229 -21.35 -5.04 0.02
C ASN A 229 -22.72 -5.44 0.62
N GLU A 230 -23.53 -4.48 0.96
CA GLU A 230 -24.84 -4.69 1.60
C GLU A 230 -25.82 -5.48 0.72
N GLU A 231 -25.78 -5.29 -0.59
CA GLU A 231 -26.69 -5.95 -1.52
C GLU A 231 -26.44 -7.47 -1.59
N THR A 232 -25.17 -7.84 -1.60
CA THR A 232 -24.77 -9.24 -1.76
C THR A 232 -24.46 -9.93 -0.43
N GLY A 233 -24.16 -9.17 0.65
CA GLY A 233 -23.60 -9.72 1.88
C GLY A 233 -22.29 -10.44 1.63
N ASN A 234 -21.52 -9.98 0.64
CA ASN A 234 -20.26 -10.59 0.17
C ASN A 234 -20.38 -12.08 -0.24
N ARG A 235 -21.61 -12.59 -0.49
CA ARG A 235 -21.83 -14.00 -0.86
C ARG A 235 -21.24 -14.39 -2.21
N ASN A 236 -20.94 -13.41 -3.06
CA ASN A 236 -20.29 -13.58 -4.36
C ASN A 236 -18.75 -13.49 -4.30
N GLU A 237 -18.20 -13.28 -3.11
CA GLU A 237 -16.76 -13.36 -2.88
C GLU A 237 -16.26 -14.81 -2.88
N LEU A 238 -14.94 -14.99 -3.08
CA LEU A 238 -14.32 -16.31 -2.96
C LEU A 238 -14.55 -16.89 -1.57
N GLY A 239 -14.98 -18.14 -1.51
CA GLY A 239 -15.15 -18.87 -0.24
C GLY A 239 -13.83 -19.04 0.49
N MET A 240 -12.73 -19.15 -0.25
CA MET A 240 -11.38 -19.21 0.29
C MET A 240 -10.44 -18.36 -0.57
N LYS A 241 -9.76 -17.44 0.09
CA LYS A 241 -8.58 -16.71 -0.40
C LYS A 241 -7.39 -17.26 0.36
N GLY A 242 -6.20 -17.31 -0.22
CA GLY A 242 -5.06 -17.78 0.53
C GLY A 242 -3.73 -17.73 -0.17
N TRP A 243 -2.70 -18.02 0.62
CA TRP A 243 -1.34 -18.22 0.18
C TRP A 243 -0.90 -19.64 0.43
N LEU A 244 -0.17 -20.21 -0.50
CA LEU A 244 0.54 -21.48 -0.37
C LEU A 244 2.04 -21.21 -0.41
N ASN A 245 2.78 -21.61 0.61
CA ASN A 245 4.23 -21.50 0.55
C ASN A 245 4.84 -22.61 -0.35
N GLU A 246 6.13 -22.54 -0.60
CA GLU A 246 6.80 -23.49 -1.49
C GLU A 246 6.66 -24.94 -1.02
N ASN A 247 6.76 -25.20 0.29
CA ASN A 247 6.62 -26.55 0.84
C ASN A 247 5.21 -27.10 0.64
N GLY A 248 4.19 -26.30 0.93
CA GLY A 248 2.80 -26.65 0.69
C GLY A 248 2.53 -26.93 -0.79
N CYS A 249 3.08 -26.11 -1.69
CA CYS A 249 2.99 -26.35 -3.13
C CYS A 249 3.66 -27.66 -3.55
N ARG A 250 4.90 -27.90 -3.13
CA ARG A 250 5.62 -29.15 -3.44
C ARG A 250 4.86 -30.38 -2.95
N ARG A 251 4.25 -30.31 -1.77
CA ARG A 251 3.39 -31.38 -1.25
C ARG A 251 2.16 -31.58 -2.12
N LEU A 252 1.44 -30.52 -2.45
CA LEU A 252 0.21 -30.59 -3.26
C LEU A 252 0.48 -31.13 -4.67
N PHE A 253 1.55 -30.67 -5.32
CA PHE A 253 1.94 -31.15 -6.65
C PHE A 253 2.35 -32.64 -6.62
N ARG A 254 3.05 -33.06 -5.58
CA ARG A 254 3.38 -34.49 -5.38
C ARG A 254 2.13 -35.35 -5.22
N MET A 255 1.13 -34.90 -4.43
CA MET A 255 -0.17 -35.56 -4.32
C MET A 255 -0.87 -35.68 -5.69
N ALA A 256 -0.71 -34.70 -6.54
CA ALA A 256 -1.21 -34.70 -7.92
C ALA A 256 -0.38 -35.55 -8.91
N GLY A 257 0.73 -36.12 -8.45
CA GLY A 257 1.64 -36.89 -9.31
C GLY A 257 2.47 -36.02 -10.27
N LEU A 258 2.63 -34.73 -9.97
CA LEU A 258 3.36 -33.75 -10.77
C LEU A 258 4.72 -33.42 -10.16
N ASP A 259 5.70 -33.20 -11.02
CA ASP A 259 6.97 -32.60 -10.64
C ASP A 259 6.81 -31.07 -10.54
N TYR A 260 7.01 -30.54 -9.34
CA TYR A 260 6.82 -29.12 -9.05
C TYR A 260 7.71 -28.23 -9.90
N ASP A 261 9.01 -28.46 -9.91
CA ASP A 261 9.96 -27.58 -10.56
C ASP A 261 9.75 -27.59 -12.09
N ARG A 262 9.54 -28.77 -12.67
CA ARG A 262 9.21 -28.91 -14.10
C ARG A 262 7.91 -28.21 -14.45
N THR A 263 6.86 -28.38 -13.65
CA THR A 263 5.55 -27.78 -13.92
C THR A 263 5.62 -26.26 -13.88
N LEU A 264 6.34 -25.69 -12.90
CA LEU A 264 6.54 -24.23 -12.86
C LEU A 264 7.38 -23.70 -14.04
N GLN A 265 8.39 -24.48 -14.50
CA GLN A 265 9.15 -24.07 -15.69
C GLN A 265 8.27 -24.06 -16.95
N GLU A 266 7.36 -25.01 -17.11
CA GLU A 266 6.40 -24.98 -18.22
C GLU A 266 5.40 -23.83 -18.11
N ALA A 267 4.92 -23.53 -16.90
CA ALA A 267 3.97 -22.43 -16.65
C ALA A 267 4.52 -21.03 -17.00
N LYS A 268 5.85 -20.87 -17.03
CA LYS A 268 6.50 -19.62 -17.42
C LYS A 268 6.50 -19.35 -18.92
N LYS A 269 6.11 -20.32 -19.75
CA LYS A 269 6.16 -20.23 -21.20
C LYS A 269 4.83 -19.75 -21.79
N PRO A 270 4.86 -18.94 -22.88
CA PRO A 270 3.65 -18.63 -23.63
C PRO A 270 2.91 -19.88 -24.09
N GLY A 271 1.57 -19.86 -24.00
CA GLY A 271 0.73 -20.97 -24.42
C GLY A 271 0.60 -22.10 -23.40
N PHE A 272 1.08 -21.91 -22.16
CA PHE A 272 0.79 -22.83 -21.05
C PHE A 272 -0.71 -23.06 -20.93
N LYS A 273 -1.11 -24.27 -20.61
CA LYS A 273 -2.51 -24.63 -20.37
C LYS A 273 -2.70 -25.04 -18.92
N ALA A 274 -3.76 -24.56 -18.29
CA ALA A 274 -4.12 -24.92 -16.92
C ALA A 274 -4.18 -26.44 -16.72
N ILE A 275 -3.73 -26.89 -15.58
CA ILE A 275 -3.63 -28.32 -15.22
C ILE A 275 -4.62 -28.63 -14.10
N PRO A 276 -5.71 -29.38 -14.36
CA PRO A 276 -6.50 -30.00 -13.29
C PRO A 276 -5.63 -30.99 -12.50
N LEU A 277 -5.47 -30.75 -11.19
CA LEU A 277 -4.56 -31.54 -10.36
C LEU A 277 -5.11 -32.92 -10.01
N LYS A 278 -6.40 -33.17 -10.25
CA LYS A 278 -7.10 -34.42 -9.93
C LYS A 278 -6.99 -34.79 -8.44
N VAL A 279 -6.87 -33.80 -7.58
CA VAL A 279 -6.95 -33.90 -6.13
C VAL A 279 -8.09 -33.02 -5.65
N THR A 280 -8.71 -33.39 -4.54
CA THR A 280 -9.89 -32.68 -4.02
C THR A 280 -9.79 -32.47 -2.52
N SER A 281 -10.50 -31.46 -2.01
CA SER A 281 -10.67 -31.25 -0.58
C SER A 281 -12.14 -31.31 -0.16
N ASN A 282 -12.36 -31.92 0.99
CA ASN A 282 -13.62 -31.91 1.72
C ASN A 282 -13.36 -31.35 3.12
N PHE A 283 -13.78 -30.13 3.38
CA PHE A 283 -13.67 -29.53 4.70
C PHE A 283 -14.61 -28.35 4.85
N THR A 284 -14.82 -27.95 6.10
CA THR A 284 -15.58 -26.76 6.46
C THR A 284 -14.71 -25.86 7.30
N MET A 285 -14.60 -24.60 6.88
CA MET A 285 -14.06 -23.53 7.69
C MET A 285 -15.18 -22.98 8.56
N LYS A 286 -14.96 -22.85 9.87
CA LYS A 286 -15.77 -22.00 10.73
C LYS A 286 -15.31 -20.56 10.52
N VAL A 287 -16.25 -19.64 10.43
CA VAL A 287 -15.98 -18.22 10.25
C VAL A 287 -16.64 -17.46 11.38
N GLU A 288 -15.84 -16.71 12.13
CA GLU A 288 -16.33 -15.70 13.05
C GLU A 288 -16.17 -14.36 12.34
N TYR A 289 -17.26 -13.60 12.21
CA TYR A 289 -17.23 -12.34 11.50
C TYR A 289 -18.02 -11.26 12.21
N GLN A 290 -17.62 -10.03 11.98
CA GLN A 290 -18.32 -8.82 12.42
C GLN A 290 -18.42 -7.85 11.25
N ILE A 291 -19.62 -7.32 11.03
CA ILE A 291 -19.82 -6.19 10.11
C ILE A 291 -19.79 -4.92 10.95
N GLY A 292 -18.98 -3.97 10.53
CA GLY A 292 -18.79 -2.72 11.23
C GLY A 292 -18.44 -1.59 10.27
N GLU A 293 -18.08 -0.47 10.85
CA GLU A 293 -17.66 0.72 10.12
C GLU A 293 -16.30 1.16 10.63
N THR A 294 -15.44 1.54 9.71
CA THR A 294 -14.22 2.30 9.95
C THR A 294 -14.31 3.62 9.19
N CYS A 295 -13.30 4.48 9.25
CA CYS A 295 -13.38 5.79 8.62
C CYS A 295 -12.09 6.18 7.90
N ASN A 296 -12.23 6.72 6.69
CA ASN A 296 -11.22 7.64 6.18
C ASN A 296 -11.30 8.96 6.96
N VAL A 297 -10.17 9.58 7.22
CA VAL A 297 -10.11 10.91 7.82
C VAL A 297 -9.65 11.90 6.79
N GLY A 298 -10.43 12.94 6.53
CA GLY A 298 -10.13 13.90 5.47
C GLY A 298 -10.36 15.35 5.86
N ALA A 299 -9.47 16.22 5.39
CA ALA A 299 -9.54 17.65 5.60
C ALA A 299 -9.21 18.42 4.33
N ILE A 300 -9.80 19.59 4.17
CA ILE A 300 -9.65 20.44 2.98
C ILE A 300 -9.03 21.78 3.36
N LEU A 301 -8.04 22.20 2.58
CA LEU A 301 -7.66 23.60 2.45
C LEU A 301 -8.42 24.15 1.23
N PRO A 302 -9.44 24.99 1.42
CA PRO A 302 -10.26 25.49 0.32
C PRO A 302 -9.49 26.33 -0.68
N GLY A 303 -9.77 26.12 -1.96
CA GLY A 303 -9.28 26.92 -3.06
C GLY A 303 -10.07 28.22 -3.26
N THR A 304 -9.61 29.05 -4.19
CA THR A 304 -10.27 30.31 -4.56
C THR A 304 -11.04 30.19 -5.87
N ASP A 305 -10.45 30.54 -6.98
CA ASP A 305 -11.10 30.59 -8.30
C ASP A 305 -11.20 29.23 -9.02
N LEU A 306 -10.41 28.24 -8.62
CA LEU A 306 -10.45 26.85 -9.10
C LEU A 306 -10.84 25.88 -7.98
N LYS A 307 -11.62 26.32 -7.01
CA LYS A 307 -11.95 25.56 -5.78
C LYS A 307 -12.60 24.19 -6.01
N ASP A 308 -13.22 23.98 -7.17
CA ASP A 308 -13.87 22.72 -7.55
C ASP A 308 -12.87 21.70 -8.16
N GLU A 309 -11.62 22.11 -8.40
CA GLU A 309 -10.51 21.23 -8.76
C GLU A 309 -9.67 20.93 -7.51
N CYS A 310 -9.14 19.70 -7.41
CA CYS A 310 -8.48 19.23 -6.19
C CYS A 310 -7.12 18.60 -6.44
N ILE A 311 -6.16 18.90 -5.55
CA ILE A 311 -4.92 18.13 -5.37
C ILE A 311 -5.11 17.27 -4.11
N VAL A 312 -4.81 15.99 -4.18
CA VAL A 312 -4.90 15.08 -3.03
C VAL A 312 -3.50 14.78 -2.51
N TYR A 313 -3.32 14.92 -1.20
CA TYR A 313 -2.21 14.32 -0.46
C TYR A 313 -2.76 13.19 0.39
N SER A 314 -2.26 11.97 0.20
CA SER A 314 -2.73 10.79 0.92
C SER A 314 -1.64 10.08 1.69
N ALA A 315 -2.05 9.42 2.76
CA ALA A 315 -1.31 8.41 3.53
C ALA A 315 -2.35 7.53 4.21
N HIS A 316 -2.03 6.26 4.51
CA HIS A 316 -2.94 5.46 5.33
C HIS A 316 -2.66 5.63 6.81
N TRP A 317 -3.71 5.47 7.62
CA TRP A 317 -3.58 5.59 9.07
C TRP A 317 -3.56 4.24 9.79
N ASP A 318 -4.05 3.19 9.16
CA ASP A 318 -4.11 1.86 9.73
C ASP A 318 -2.75 1.15 9.73
N HIS A 319 -2.64 0.13 10.59
CA HIS A 319 -1.59 -0.88 10.56
C HIS A 319 -2.11 -2.18 11.19
N PHE A 320 -1.25 -3.14 11.56
CA PHE A 320 -1.68 -4.49 11.94
C PHE A 320 -2.26 -4.62 13.35
N GLY A 321 -2.09 -3.62 14.21
CA GLY A 321 -2.64 -3.68 15.57
C GLY A 321 -1.78 -4.50 16.52
N VAL A 322 -2.45 -5.26 17.39
CA VAL A 322 -1.82 -6.20 18.32
C VAL A 322 -1.90 -7.59 17.72
N GLY A 323 -0.76 -8.25 17.53
CA GLY A 323 -0.68 -9.53 16.81
C GLY A 323 0.25 -10.53 17.50
N LEU A 324 0.94 -11.35 16.70
CA LEU A 324 1.91 -12.32 17.20
C LEU A 324 3.13 -11.62 17.78
N PRO A 325 3.60 -12.03 18.98
CA PRO A 325 4.79 -11.46 19.57
C PRO A 325 6.05 -11.84 18.77
N ASP A 326 6.99 -10.92 18.73
CA ASP A 326 8.34 -11.17 18.23
C ASP A 326 9.20 -11.94 19.24
N GLY A 327 10.52 -12.11 18.94
CA GLY A 327 11.46 -12.79 19.82
C GLY A 327 11.75 -12.08 21.15
N THR A 328 11.34 -10.81 21.32
CA THR A 328 11.44 -10.04 22.57
C THR A 328 10.19 -10.14 23.43
N GLY A 329 9.09 -10.59 22.84
CA GLY A 329 7.76 -10.63 23.44
C GLY A 329 6.89 -9.43 23.10
N ASP A 330 7.40 -8.51 22.27
CA ASP A 330 6.64 -7.40 21.75
C ASP A 330 5.64 -7.89 20.70
N ASN A 331 4.38 -7.45 20.82
CA ASN A 331 3.27 -7.86 19.97
C ASN A 331 2.45 -6.69 19.42
N ILE A 332 2.89 -5.45 19.64
CA ILE A 332 2.25 -4.26 19.08
C ILE A 332 2.98 -3.90 17.78
N TYR A 333 2.25 -3.92 16.68
CA TYR A 333 2.76 -3.51 15.37
C TYR A 333 2.57 -1.99 15.25
N ASN A 334 3.52 -1.24 15.82
CA ASN A 334 3.41 0.22 15.97
C ASN A 334 3.31 0.97 14.64
N GLY A 335 3.96 0.49 13.58
CA GLY A 335 3.88 1.10 12.27
C GLY A 335 4.34 2.56 12.26
N ALA A 336 5.48 2.84 12.89
CA ALA A 336 6.03 4.20 12.93
C ALA A 336 6.49 4.67 11.56
N SER A 337 7.18 3.78 10.82
CA SER A 337 7.50 4.00 9.41
C SER A 337 6.28 3.78 8.53
N ASP A 338 5.57 2.67 8.76
CA ASP A 338 4.42 2.17 8.01
C ASP A 338 3.10 2.37 8.79
N ASN A 339 2.32 3.45 8.68
CA ASN A 339 2.63 4.61 7.88
C ASN A 339 2.53 5.91 8.71
N GLY A 340 3.01 5.84 9.97
CA GLY A 340 3.12 7.05 10.82
C GLY A 340 3.93 8.15 10.16
N SER A 341 4.97 7.77 9.39
CA SER A 341 5.81 8.71 8.65
C SER A 341 5.07 9.41 7.51
N GLY A 342 4.21 8.70 6.78
CA GLY A 342 3.37 9.29 5.74
C GLY A 342 2.31 10.22 6.31
N LEU A 343 1.69 9.87 7.43
CA LEU A 343 0.76 10.75 8.14
C LEU A 343 1.43 12.05 8.59
N ALA A 344 2.64 11.95 9.16
CA ALA A 344 3.43 13.13 9.52
C ALA A 344 3.76 14.00 8.30
N ALA A 345 3.99 13.40 7.12
CA ALA A 345 4.24 14.15 5.89
C ALA A 345 3.02 14.97 5.45
N ILE A 346 1.82 14.37 5.40
CA ILE A 346 0.62 15.11 5.00
C ILE A 346 0.28 16.21 6.01
N LEU A 347 0.46 16.00 7.32
CA LEU A 347 0.30 17.02 8.36
C LEU A 347 1.33 18.15 8.21
N MET A 348 2.59 17.84 7.91
CA MET A 348 3.63 18.83 7.67
C MET A 348 3.31 19.69 6.43
N ILE A 349 2.85 19.07 5.33
CA ILE A 349 2.44 19.79 4.12
C ILE A 349 1.22 20.68 4.41
N ALA A 350 0.23 20.15 5.13
CA ALA A 350 -0.95 20.90 5.54
C ALA A 350 -0.57 22.17 6.32
N LYS A 351 0.30 22.03 7.33
CA LYS A 351 0.82 23.14 8.14
C LYS A 351 1.55 24.18 7.28
N LYS A 352 2.35 23.72 6.33
CA LYS A 352 3.08 24.63 5.40
C LYS A 352 2.13 25.38 4.47
N MET A 353 1.17 24.68 3.85
CA MET A 353 0.21 25.31 2.94
C MET A 353 -0.72 26.27 3.65
N GLN A 354 -1.18 25.96 4.85
CA GLN A 354 -2.03 26.82 5.66
C GLN A 354 -1.35 28.16 6.04
N SER A 355 -0.02 28.19 6.08
CA SER A 355 0.73 29.42 6.35
C SER A 355 0.83 30.37 5.15
N LEU A 356 0.35 29.95 3.97
CA LEU A 356 0.36 30.71 2.73
C LEU A 356 -1.01 31.35 2.42
N PRO A 357 -1.09 32.30 1.49
CA PRO A 357 -2.37 32.74 0.94
C PRO A 357 -3.17 31.57 0.38
N ALA A 358 -4.50 31.65 0.45
CA ALA A 358 -5.38 30.60 -0.06
C ALA A 358 -5.04 30.25 -1.51
N PRO A 359 -4.91 28.95 -1.84
CA PRO A 359 -4.51 28.50 -3.17
C PRO A 359 -5.63 28.68 -4.20
N ARG A 360 -5.34 28.50 -5.48
CA ARG A 360 -6.39 28.53 -6.52
C ARG A 360 -7.26 27.29 -6.48
N ARG A 361 -6.65 26.07 -6.42
CA ARG A 361 -7.34 24.79 -6.28
C ARG A 361 -7.45 24.40 -4.82
N SER A 362 -8.48 23.66 -4.49
CA SER A 362 -8.58 23.03 -3.18
C SER A 362 -7.51 21.93 -2.99
N VAL A 363 -7.11 21.71 -1.75
CA VAL A 363 -6.19 20.63 -1.39
C VAL A 363 -6.88 19.73 -0.38
N LEU A 364 -6.99 18.45 -0.71
CA LEU A 364 -7.49 17.43 0.19
C LEU A 364 -6.30 16.70 0.85
N PHE A 365 -6.34 16.59 2.16
CA PHE A 365 -5.47 15.72 2.96
C PHE A 365 -6.31 14.52 3.39
N LEU A 366 -5.94 13.33 2.89
CA LEU A 366 -6.68 12.09 3.09
C LEU A 366 -5.83 11.08 3.87
N ALA A 367 -6.24 10.76 5.08
CA ALA A 367 -5.72 9.63 5.83
C ALA A 367 -6.66 8.43 5.60
N ALA A 368 -6.25 7.49 4.76
CA ALA A 368 -7.06 6.35 4.35
C ALA A 368 -7.05 5.25 5.42
N THR A 369 -8.16 4.51 5.54
CA THR A 369 -8.27 3.31 6.36
C THR A 369 -7.97 2.05 5.56
N SER A 370 -7.66 0.95 6.23
CA SER A 370 -7.61 -0.42 5.69
C SER A 370 -6.77 -0.57 4.42
N GLU A 371 -5.66 0.17 4.34
CA GLU A 371 -4.66 0.04 3.28
C GLU A 371 -4.04 -1.35 3.33
N GLU A 372 -3.60 -1.77 4.53
CA GLU A 372 -2.92 -3.04 4.82
C GLU A 372 -3.78 -4.28 4.48
N SER A 373 -5.09 -4.09 4.46
CA SER A 373 -6.04 -5.16 4.16
C SER A 373 -6.38 -5.27 2.67
N GLY A 374 -6.03 -4.25 1.87
CA GLY A 374 -6.27 -4.26 0.42
C GLY A 374 -6.63 -2.92 -0.19
N LEU A 375 -6.13 -1.80 0.34
CA LEU A 375 -6.36 -0.44 -0.16
C LEU A 375 -7.84 -0.02 -0.09
N PHE A 376 -8.59 -0.52 0.93
CA PHE A 376 -10.05 -0.39 0.93
C PHE A 376 -10.53 1.03 1.20
N GLY A 377 -9.83 1.79 2.04
CA GLY A 377 -10.20 3.17 2.32
C GLY A 377 -10.08 4.07 1.08
N SER A 378 -8.97 3.99 0.36
CA SER A 378 -8.77 4.74 -0.87
C SER A 378 -9.68 4.25 -2.00
N GLU A 379 -9.98 2.94 -2.08
CA GLU A 379 -10.95 2.42 -3.02
C GLU A 379 -12.34 3.00 -2.76
N TYR A 380 -12.77 2.99 -1.49
CA TYR A 380 -14.05 3.56 -1.09
C TYR A 380 -14.12 5.06 -1.36
N TYR A 381 -13.04 5.82 -1.01
CA TYR A 381 -12.97 7.24 -1.34
C TYR A 381 -13.13 7.49 -2.84
N CYS A 382 -12.42 6.76 -3.68
CA CYS A 382 -12.49 6.93 -5.13
C CYS A 382 -13.85 6.53 -5.73
N LEU A 383 -14.64 5.70 -5.04
CA LEU A 383 -16.04 5.37 -5.42
C LEU A 383 -17.03 6.42 -4.92
N HIS A 384 -16.75 7.07 -3.79
CA HIS A 384 -17.61 8.05 -3.11
C HIS A 384 -16.80 9.34 -2.78
N PRO A 385 -16.24 10.01 -3.80
CA PRO A 385 -15.29 11.09 -3.58
C PRO A 385 -15.97 12.40 -3.20
N SER A 386 -15.33 13.20 -2.33
CA SER A 386 -15.74 14.58 -2.06
C SER A 386 -15.46 15.54 -3.22
N PHE A 387 -14.47 15.21 -4.06
CA PHE A 387 -14.23 15.86 -5.35
C PHE A 387 -14.34 14.85 -6.47
N PRO A 388 -15.13 15.09 -7.53
CA PRO A 388 -15.22 14.16 -8.67
C PRO A 388 -13.84 13.78 -9.21
N MET A 389 -13.64 12.51 -9.61
CA MET A 389 -12.33 12.04 -10.07
C MET A 389 -11.80 12.84 -11.26
N GLU A 390 -12.68 13.28 -12.17
CA GLU A 390 -12.33 14.15 -13.31
C GLU A 390 -11.92 15.59 -12.90
N LYS A 391 -12.23 15.98 -11.66
CA LYS A 391 -11.82 17.25 -11.05
C LYS A 391 -10.59 17.10 -10.16
N THR A 392 -10.23 15.87 -9.82
CA THR A 392 -8.99 15.58 -9.11
C THR A 392 -7.81 15.65 -10.08
N VAL A 393 -6.91 16.60 -9.84
CA VAL A 393 -5.78 16.90 -10.74
C VAL A 393 -4.67 15.87 -10.57
N THR A 394 -4.39 15.51 -9.32
CA THR A 394 -3.39 14.50 -8.97
C THR A 394 -3.58 13.99 -7.54
N CYS A 395 -3.04 12.79 -7.28
CA CYS A 395 -2.84 12.27 -5.93
C CYS A 395 -1.34 12.08 -5.66
N ILE A 396 -0.86 12.67 -4.59
CA ILE A 396 0.51 12.53 -4.08
C ILE A 396 0.42 11.71 -2.79
N ASN A 397 0.87 10.46 -2.86
CA ASN A 397 0.79 9.54 -1.75
C ASN A 397 2.12 9.38 -1.03
N PHE A 398 2.06 9.30 0.29
CA PHE A 398 3.22 9.04 1.15
C PHE A 398 3.04 7.72 1.87
N ASP A 399 4.05 6.86 1.75
CA ASP A 399 4.03 5.54 2.32
C ASP A 399 5.46 5.07 2.61
N CYS A 400 5.73 4.73 3.89
CA CYS A 400 7.03 4.27 4.35
C CYS A 400 8.19 5.22 3.98
N ILE A 401 8.09 6.51 4.30
CA ILE A 401 9.05 7.52 3.85
C ILE A 401 10.22 7.77 4.81
N ALA A 402 10.14 7.34 6.06
CA ALA A 402 11.17 7.48 7.09
C ALA A 402 11.35 6.16 7.86
N PRO A 403 12.54 5.85 8.38
CA PRO A 403 13.76 6.66 8.30
C PRO A 403 14.39 6.63 6.90
N ALA A 404 14.99 7.74 6.48
CA ALA A 404 15.66 7.85 5.19
C ALA A 404 16.81 8.87 5.25
N ALA A 405 18.01 8.43 4.91
CA ALA A 405 19.16 9.31 4.70
C ALA A 405 18.99 10.13 3.43
N LEU A 406 19.66 11.28 3.37
CA LEU A 406 19.60 12.15 2.19
C LEU A 406 20.37 11.54 1.01
N THR A 407 19.73 11.52 -0.17
CA THR A 407 20.29 10.99 -1.42
C THR A 407 20.32 12.06 -2.51
N HIS A 408 21.25 11.94 -3.45
CA HIS A 408 21.27 12.74 -4.67
C HIS A 408 20.17 12.34 -5.65
N ASP A 409 19.76 11.08 -5.62
CA ASP A 409 18.73 10.52 -6.49
C ASP A 409 17.38 10.37 -5.76
N ILE A 410 16.31 10.39 -6.54
CA ILE A 410 14.94 10.16 -6.08
C ILE A 410 14.33 9.12 -7.01
N ILE A 411 13.73 8.10 -6.44
CA ILE A 411 13.06 7.05 -7.22
C ILE A 411 11.58 7.40 -7.35
N ILE A 412 11.08 7.50 -8.59
CA ILE A 412 9.65 7.57 -8.89
C ILE A 412 9.16 6.16 -9.16
N LEU A 413 8.23 5.66 -8.32
CA LEU A 413 7.59 4.37 -8.56
C LEU A 413 6.63 4.48 -9.73
N GLY A 414 6.75 3.58 -10.72
CA GLY A 414 5.96 3.63 -11.95
C GLY A 414 6.26 4.83 -12.84
N GLY A 415 7.46 5.40 -12.73
CA GLY A 415 7.90 6.56 -13.53
C GLY A 415 7.79 6.33 -15.03
N GLY A 416 7.56 7.41 -15.79
CA GLY A 416 7.28 7.38 -17.23
C GLY A 416 5.80 7.17 -17.59
N GLU A 417 4.93 6.92 -16.63
CA GLU A 417 3.51 6.62 -16.83
C GLU A 417 2.61 7.85 -16.64
N SER A 418 3.08 8.87 -15.93
CA SER A 418 2.29 10.06 -15.63
C SER A 418 2.99 11.35 -16.07
N GLY A 419 2.20 12.39 -16.38
CA GLY A 419 2.72 13.72 -16.65
C GLY A 419 3.36 14.40 -15.42
N LEU A 420 3.31 13.79 -14.24
CA LEU A 420 3.93 14.27 -12.99
C LEU A 420 5.45 14.27 -13.05
N ASP A 421 6.06 13.39 -13.82
CA ASP A 421 7.50 13.19 -13.88
C ASP A 421 8.27 14.49 -14.19
N ARG A 422 7.72 15.32 -15.08
CA ARG A 422 8.34 16.63 -15.44
C ARG A 422 8.37 17.60 -14.26
N TYR A 423 7.32 17.61 -13.43
CA TYR A 423 7.23 18.50 -12.26
C TYR A 423 8.17 18.01 -11.15
N ILE A 424 8.20 16.69 -10.93
CA ILE A 424 9.07 16.07 -9.94
C ILE A 424 10.54 16.27 -10.34
N THR A 425 10.89 16.07 -11.62
CA THR A 425 12.24 16.29 -12.13
C THR A 425 12.67 17.76 -11.95
N SER A 426 11.78 18.72 -12.23
CA SER A 426 12.06 20.13 -12.03
C SER A 426 12.27 20.48 -10.56
N ALA A 427 11.43 19.95 -9.67
CA ALA A 427 11.53 20.17 -8.22
C ALA A 427 12.78 19.51 -7.63
N ALA A 428 13.15 18.32 -8.11
CA ALA A 428 14.39 17.63 -7.72
C ALA A 428 15.63 18.46 -8.12
N ALA A 429 15.67 18.94 -9.36
CA ALA A 429 16.75 19.78 -9.84
C ALA A 429 16.91 21.06 -9.00
N ALA A 430 15.80 21.66 -8.54
CA ALA A 430 15.84 22.81 -7.64
C ALA A 430 16.45 22.51 -6.26
N GLN A 431 16.44 21.22 -5.84
CA GLN A 431 17.12 20.75 -4.65
C GLN A 431 18.56 20.27 -4.93
N GLY A 432 19.07 20.38 -6.16
CA GLY A 432 20.36 19.81 -6.57
C GLY A 432 20.34 18.29 -6.66
N ARG A 433 19.17 17.69 -6.82
CA ARG A 433 18.95 16.25 -6.90
C ARG A 433 18.47 15.85 -8.31
N TYR A 434 18.50 14.56 -8.61
CA TYR A 434 18.05 14.03 -9.89
C TYR A 434 17.06 12.87 -9.71
N VAL A 435 16.23 12.64 -10.72
CA VAL A 435 15.23 11.57 -10.72
C VAL A 435 15.79 10.33 -11.38
N VAL A 436 15.52 9.18 -10.77
CA VAL A 436 15.73 7.84 -11.34
C VAL A 436 14.37 7.19 -11.47
N PHE A 437 14.10 6.61 -12.63
CA PHE A 437 12.94 5.76 -12.78
C PHE A 437 13.26 4.36 -12.27
N ASP A 438 12.32 3.76 -11.57
CA ASP A 438 12.50 2.39 -11.08
C ASP A 438 12.38 1.41 -12.24
N ASP A 439 13.54 1.03 -12.81
CA ASP A 439 13.62 0.09 -13.92
C ASP A 439 13.46 -1.38 -13.48
N ASP A 440 13.38 -1.64 -12.18
CA ASP A 440 13.18 -2.98 -11.60
C ASP A 440 12.11 -2.95 -10.50
N ASN A 441 10.88 -2.55 -10.86
CA ASN A 441 9.69 -2.68 -10.01
C ASN A 441 9.16 -4.12 -10.05
N SER A 442 10.06 -5.09 -9.90
CA SER A 442 9.73 -6.52 -10.03
C SER A 442 8.89 -7.06 -8.88
N ASP A 443 8.87 -6.38 -7.76
CA ASP A 443 8.04 -6.67 -6.59
C ASP A 443 6.69 -5.90 -6.60
N GLY A 444 6.47 -5.02 -7.59
CA GLY A 444 5.20 -4.34 -7.82
C GLY A 444 4.84 -3.25 -6.81
N TRP A 445 5.81 -2.58 -6.23
CA TRP A 445 5.59 -1.47 -5.29
C TRP A 445 4.62 -0.40 -5.80
N PHE A 446 4.62 -0.13 -7.12
CA PHE A 446 3.68 0.81 -7.73
C PHE A 446 2.20 0.45 -7.48
N PHE A 447 1.88 -0.81 -7.23
CA PHE A 447 0.49 -1.27 -7.03
C PHE A 447 0.15 -1.56 -5.57
N ARG A 448 1.02 -1.19 -4.61
CA ARG A 448 0.89 -1.62 -3.21
C ARG A 448 0.38 -0.56 -2.26
N SER A 449 0.10 0.65 -2.75
CA SER A 449 -0.36 1.73 -1.88
C SER A 449 -1.52 2.50 -2.50
N ASP A 450 -2.15 3.36 -1.73
CA ASP A 450 -3.42 4.05 -1.98
C ASP A 450 -3.50 4.81 -3.30
N HIS A 451 -2.38 5.35 -3.81
CA HIS A 451 -2.34 6.05 -5.10
C HIS A 451 -2.85 5.18 -6.26
N TRP A 452 -2.73 3.85 -6.14
CA TRP A 452 -3.16 2.93 -7.18
C TRP A 452 -4.66 3.04 -7.48
N ASN A 453 -5.50 3.25 -6.47
CA ASN A 453 -6.92 3.41 -6.67
C ASN A 453 -7.29 4.70 -7.42
N PHE A 454 -6.49 5.73 -7.32
CA PHE A 454 -6.60 6.94 -8.13
C PHE A 454 -6.16 6.68 -9.58
N VAL A 455 -5.03 6.00 -9.79
CA VAL A 455 -4.53 5.61 -11.12
C VAL A 455 -5.57 4.77 -11.87
N ARG A 456 -6.18 3.78 -11.23
CA ARG A 456 -7.24 2.94 -11.82
C ARG A 456 -8.44 3.74 -12.33
N ARG A 457 -8.62 4.96 -11.86
CA ARG A 457 -9.73 5.86 -12.20
C ARG A 457 -9.28 7.04 -13.07
N GLY A 458 -8.07 6.96 -13.62
CA GLY A 458 -7.53 7.94 -14.57
C GLY A 458 -7.00 9.22 -13.93
N VAL A 459 -6.80 9.24 -12.61
CA VAL A 459 -6.16 10.35 -11.91
C VAL A 459 -4.65 10.10 -11.88
N PRO A 460 -3.82 11.01 -12.41
CA PRO A 460 -2.37 10.92 -12.26
C PRO A 460 -1.99 10.85 -10.78
N ALA A 461 -1.24 9.83 -10.38
CA ALA A 461 -0.85 9.67 -8.99
C ALA A 461 0.58 9.15 -8.87
N VAL A 462 1.23 9.43 -7.71
CA VAL A 462 2.65 9.13 -7.52
C VAL A 462 2.96 8.78 -6.08
N VAL A 463 3.94 7.86 -5.95
CA VAL A 463 4.74 7.64 -4.75
C VAL A 463 6.20 7.81 -5.13
N ILE A 464 6.97 8.49 -4.29
CA ILE A 464 8.43 8.58 -4.44
C ILE A 464 9.12 7.87 -3.27
N LYS A 465 10.29 7.33 -3.54
CA LYS A 465 11.19 6.77 -2.52
C LYS A 465 12.54 7.49 -2.51
N ALA A 466 13.23 7.40 -1.37
CA ALA A 466 14.64 7.76 -1.30
C ALA A 466 15.44 6.89 -2.28
N GLY A 467 16.43 7.49 -2.92
CA GLY A 467 17.32 6.78 -3.83
C GLY A 467 18.41 5.98 -3.14
N LYS A 468 19.46 5.68 -3.88
CA LYS A 468 20.60 4.87 -3.41
C LYS A 468 21.92 5.63 -3.41
N ASP A 469 21.99 6.78 -4.10
CA ASP A 469 23.16 7.63 -4.20
C ASP A 469 23.22 8.57 -2.99
N LEU A 470 23.80 8.09 -1.90
CA LEU A 470 23.87 8.82 -0.62
C LEU A 470 24.70 10.09 -0.74
N VAL A 471 24.19 11.21 -0.26
CA VAL A 471 24.94 12.47 -0.11
C VAL A 471 26.12 12.30 0.87
N ASN A 472 25.92 11.49 1.91
CA ASN A 472 26.97 11.11 2.84
C ASN A 472 27.05 9.57 2.93
N PRO A 473 27.99 8.94 2.18
CA PRO A 473 28.16 7.49 2.20
C PRO A 473 28.52 6.89 3.56
N ASP A 474 29.09 7.70 4.47
CA ASP A 474 29.46 7.27 5.83
C ASP A 474 28.25 7.23 6.78
N ARG A 475 27.10 7.71 6.34
CA ARG A 475 25.82 7.71 7.08
C ARG A 475 24.72 6.98 6.30
N PRO A 476 24.83 5.66 6.09
CA PRO A 476 23.74 4.89 5.48
C PRO A 476 22.55 4.81 6.43
N ASN A 477 21.36 4.52 5.88
CA ASN A 477 20.20 4.24 6.71
C ASN A 477 20.46 3.04 7.63
N LYS A 478 20.41 3.25 8.94
CA LYS A 478 20.63 2.21 9.95
C LYS A 478 19.52 1.16 9.98
N TYR A 479 18.34 1.52 9.54
CA TYR A 479 17.10 0.74 9.64
C TYR A 479 16.57 0.45 8.24
N PRO A 480 17.16 -0.52 7.51
CA PRO A 480 16.67 -0.90 6.18
C PRO A 480 15.26 -1.51 6.28
N GLN A 481 14.41 -1.25 5.30
CA GLN A 481 12.99 -1.61 5.29
C GLN A 481 12.73 -3.08 5.66
N ASN A 482 13.52 -4.01 5.17
CA ASN A 482 13.36 -5.44 5.47
C ASN A 482 13.60 -5.81 6.95
N SER A 483 14.18 -4.91 7.75
CA SER A 483 14.40 -5.15 9.18
C SER A 483 13.15 -4.92 10.03
N TRP A 484 12.22 -4.05 9.61
CA TRP A 484 11.05 -3.63 10.37
C TRP A 484 9.71 -3.85 9.63
N TYR A 485 9.70 -3.95 8.31
CA TYR A 485 8.47 -4.02 7.51
C TYR A 485 7.53 -5.13 7.98
N HIS A 486 6.31 -4.75 8.39
CA HIS A 486 5.25 -5.61 8.95
C HIS A 486 5.70 -6.43 10.17
N LYS A 487 6.46 -5.80 11.08
CA LYS A 487 6.93 -6.42 12.32
C LYS A 487 6.71 -5.48 13.52
N PRO A 488 6.65 -6.02 14.76
CA PRO A 488 6.52 -5.17 15.96
C PRO A 488 7.61 -4.10 16.07
N ASN A 489 8.84 -4.38 15.66
CA ASN A 489 9.96 -3.45 15.73
C ASN A 489 9.92 -2.29 14.71
N ASP A 490 8.78 -2.04 14.04
CA ASP A 490 8.55 -0.77 13.33
C ASP A 490 8.17 0.33 14.32
N GLU A 491 9.13 0.72 15.15
CA GLU A 491 9.00 1.72 16.18
C GLU A 491 9.78 2.99 15.84
N TYR A 492 9.31 4.14 16.36
CA TYR A 492 10.08 5.38 16.26
C TYR A 492 11.29 5.34 17.19
N LEU A 493 12.47 5.64 16.66
CA LEU A 493 13.71 5.76 17.42
C LEU A 493 14.27 7.18 17.29
N ASP A 494 14.78 7.74 18.40
CA ASP A 494 15.30 9.12 18.43
C ASP A 494 16.50 9.34 17.50
N ASP A 495 17.18 8.28 17.11
CA ASP A 495 18.33 8.34 16.19
C ASP A 495 17.96 8.08 14.71
N TRP A 496 16.69 8.09 14.37
CA TRP A 496 16.27 8.04 12.98
C TRP A 496 16.90 9.18 12.17
N ASP A 497 17.52 8.82 11.06
CA ASP A 497 17.87 9.81 10.04
C ASP A 497 16.59 10.13 9.22
N ILE A 498 16.15 11.38 9.32
CA ILE A 498 14.96 11.86 8.59
C ILE A 498 15.29 12.88 7.51
N GLU A 499 16.58 13.16 7.27
CA GLU A 499 17.00 14.19 6.33
C GLU A 499 16.45 13.94 4.92
N GLY A 500 16.56 12.71 4.44
CA GLY A 500 16.02 12.28 3.16
C GLY A 500 14.50 12.33 3.09
N ALA A 501 13.82 11.91 4.17
CA ALA A 501 12.36 12.00 4.27
C ALA A 501 11.87 13.44 4.17
N ILE A 502 12.45 14.35 4.95
CA ILE A 502 12.09 15.78 4.92
C ILE A 502 12.38 16.41 3.54
N ALA A 503 13.51 16.05 2.90
CA ALA A 503 13.81 16.51 1.55
C ALA A 503 12.75 16.04 0.53
N ASN A 504 12.32 14.78 0.61
CA ASN A 504 11.28 14.21 -0.25
C ASN A 504 9.91 14.87 0.00
N VAL A 505 9.53 15.09 1.27
CA VAL A 505 8.29 15.82 1.61
C VAL A 505 8.31 17.23 1.06
N ASN A 506 9.43 17.95 1.21
CA ASN A 506 9.60 19.29 0.66
C ASN A 506 9.54 19.34 -0.88
N LEU A 507 10.05 18.31 -1.54
CA LEU A 507 9.97 18.15 -2.98
C LEU A 507 8.51 18.01 -3.43
N MET A 508 7.77 17.07 -2.82
CA MET A 508 6.37 16.82 -3.17
C MET A 508 5.44 17.96 -2.75
N TYR A 509 5.78 18.67 -1.68
CA TYR A 509 5.14 19.94 -1.35
C TYR A 509 5.33 20.98 -2.47
N ALA A 510 6.53 21.13 -3.02
CA ALA A 510 6.80 22.09 -4.11
C ALA A 510 6.04 21.71 -5.40
N VAL A 511 5.97 20.43 -5.74
CA VAL A 511 5.17 19.92 -6.87
C VAL A 511 3.68 20.24 -6.68
N GLY A 512 3.13 19.88 -5.53
CA GLY A 512 1.72 20.12 -5.25
C GLY A 512 1.39 21.61 -5.15
N LEU A 513 2.25 22.44 -4.55
CA LEU A 513 2.07 23.89 -4.48
C LEU A 513 2.04 24.54 -5.87
N HIS A 514 2.92 24.07 -6.78
CA HIS A 514 2.91 24.51 -8.17
C HIS A 514 1.58 24.15 -8.85
N LEU A 515 1.18 22.88 -8.80
CA LEU A 515 -0.06 22.39 -9.42
C LEU A 515 -1.32 23.03 -8.81
N THR A 516 -1.30 23.30 -7.51
CA THR A 516 -2.40 23.98 -6.82
C THR A 516 -2.65 25.39 -7.33
N ASN A 517 -1.61 26.09 -7.79
CA ASN A 517 -1.68 27.49 -8.24
C ASN A 517 -1.56 27.65 -9.77
N SER A 518 -1.35 26.58 -10.52
CA SER A 518 -1.22 26.64 -11.98
C SER A 518 -2.58 26.87 -12.68
N PRO A 519 -2.59 27.30 -13.98
CA PRO A 519 -3.81 27.42 -14.76
C PRO A 519 -4.60 26.11 -14.85
N SER A 520 -5.94 26.19 -15.03
CA SER A 520 -6.80 24.98 -15.15
C SER A 520 -6.41 24.09 -16.35
N SER A 521 -5.83 24.66 -17.39
CA SER A 521 -5.31 23.93 -18.55
C SER A 521 -4.01 23.15 -18.26
N GLU A 522 -3.34 23.44 -17.15
CA GLU A 522 -2.11 22.77 -16.75
C GLU A 522 -2.44 21.63 -15.79
N ARG A 523 -2.45 20.42 -16.35
CA ARG A 523 -2.63 19.16 -15.63
C ARG A 523 -1.52 18.17 -16.00
N PRO A 524 -1.13 17.27 -15.07
CA PRO A 524 -0.20 16.19 -15.37
C PRO A 524 -0.68 15.26 -16.47
#